data_e0c456dd836a1abe8d7388c956896af8
#
_entry.id   e0c456dd836a1abe8d7388c956896af8
#
_cell.length_a   1.000
_cell.length_b   1.000
_cell.length_c   1.000
_cell.angle_alpha   90.00
_cell.angle_beta   90.00
_cell.angle_gamma   90.00
#
_symmetry.space_group_name_H-M   'P 1'
#
loop_
_entity.id
_entity.type
_entity.pdbx_description
1 polymer ?
#
loop_
_entity_poly.entity_id
_entity_poly.type
_entity_poly.pdbx_seq_one_letter_code
_entity_poly.pdbx_strand_id
1 'polypeptide(L)'
;AVRALLEIARGADLTENLTTLAKTGLCALSEEQVCALENYAYTWAPTAAAWREKFERSPKGFGEQELTEEDLRNRERAEYARALLVGAVDAFRAKVRGVNAEAISRAVYFCLKTLGAEEQQAAQVKAIRAGRGIPAAEEAAREWNVVMGLLNEMAHLLGEQTVTVAEYEDLFGLLLRSSDLGHIPQTLDAVVLASAGKMRLDAPDYVFVLGLAEGEFPAAPGEVGLLTHADRDALMAQKIDLPDCFENRVVREQVCFYKALTAPAKGLWLSWPKGQGQTLCAALEPLVEALAPAAPELELTDLAATPADGLDCLGGGWPLTETERASLTEALHTPGETEPQGLALLRRMADTAPRPVSYTHLRAH
;
A
#
# COMPACT_ATOMS: atom_id res chain seq x y z
N ALA A 1 4.07 -5.76 11.16
CA ALA A 1 4.66 -6.32 12.41
C ALA A 1 4.76 -7.84 12.32
N VAL A 2 3.65 -8.61 12.23
CA VAL A 2 3.69 -10.09 12.22
C VAL A 2 4.62 -10.64 11.14
N ARG A 3 4.48 -10.15 9.90
CA ARG A 3 5.35 -10.58 8.79
C ARG A 3 6.84 -10.33 9.08
N ALA A 4 7.20 -9.14 9.55
CA ALA A 4 8.59 -8.82 9.88
C ALA A 4 9.15 -9.77 10.96
N LEU A 5 8.36 -10.14 11.96
CA LEU A 5 8.75 -11.13 12.98
C LEU A 5 9.01 -12.50 12.36
N LEU A 6 8.14 -12.98 11.48
CA LEU A 6 8.27 -14.28 10.82
C LEU A 6 9.48 -14.29 9.87
N GLU A 7 9.68 -13.24 9.09
CA GLU A 7 10.85 -13.09 8.21
C GLU A 7 12.16 -13.11 9.00
N ILE A 8 12.24 -12.41 10.14
CA ILE A 8 13.41 -12.48 11.04
C ILE A 8 13.64 -13.91 11.55
N ALA A 9 12.58 -14.64 11.90
CA ALA A 9 12.70 -16.00 12.37
C ALA A 9 13.22 -16.96 11.28
N ARG A 10 12.92 -16.69 10.02
CA ARG A 10 13.45 -17.41 8.85
C ARG A 10 14.91 -17.09 8.55
N GLY A 11 15.46 -16.03 9.11
CA GLY A 11 16.83 -15.60 8.88
C GLY A 11 16.99 -14.51 7.82
N ALA A 12 15.90 -13.80 7.48
CA ALA A 12 15.95 -12.62 6.62
C ALA A 12 16.78 -11.49 7.26
N ASP A 13 17.04 -10.42 6.49
CA ASP A 13 17.84 -9.29 6.96
C ASP A 13 17.27 -8.70 8.25
N LEU A 14 18.12 -8.67 9.28
CA LEU A 14 17.69 -8.23 10.61
C LEU A 14 17.46 -6.72 10.63
N THR A 15 18.28 -5.94 9.94
CA THR A 15 18.21 -4.47 9.92
C THR A 15 16.92 -3.99 9.27
N GLU A 16 16.62 -4.49 8.08
CA GLU A 16 15.41 -4.14 7.34
C GLU A 16 14.14 -4.48 8.13
N ASN A 17 14.10 -5.67 8.71
CA ASN A 17 12.92 -6.14 9.43
C ASN A 17 12.75 -5.50 10.80
N LEU A 18 13.82 -5.17 11.54
CA LEU A 18 13.73 -4.43 12.80
C LEU A 18 13.31 -2.98 12.57
N THR A 19 13.83 -2.31 11.54
CA THR A 19 13.39 -0.95 11.19
C THR A 19 11.95 -0.92 10.70
N THR A 20 11.55 -1.90 9.89
CA THR A 20 10.15 -2.08 9.48
C THR A 20 9.24 -2.29 10.68
N LEU A 21 9.61 -3.16 11.61
CA LEU A 21 8.85 -3.41 12.83
C LEU A 21 8.71 -2.16 13.69
N ALA A 22 9.79 -1.40 13.87
CA ALA A 22 9.78 -0.13 14.61
C ALA A 22 8.80 0.90 13.99
N LYS A 23 8.80 1.00 12.66
CA LYS A 23 7.96 1.94 11.90
C LYS A 23 6.46 1.59 11.87
N THR A 24 6.08 0.40 12.30
CA THR A 24 4.64 0.03 12.34
C THR A 24 3.82 0.85 13.32
N GLY A 25 4.48 1.58 14.25
CA GLY A 25 3.82 2.27 15.35
C GLY A 25 3.22 1.33 16.41
N LEU A 26 3.44 0.02 16.29
CA LEU A 26 2.97 -0.99 17.27
C LEU A 26 3.99 -1.33 18.35
N CYS A 27 5.17 -0.70 18.32
CA CYS A 27 6.17 -0.83 19.36
C CYS A 27 6.05 0.35 20.35
N ALA A 28 6.34 0.12 21.63
CA ALA A 28 6.38 1.15 22.66
C ALA A 28 7.61 2.07 22.47
N LEU A 29 7.66 2.72 21.31
CA LEU A 29 8.72 3.63 20.89
C LEU A 29 8.12 4.97 20.46
N SER A 30 8.78 6.07 20.81
CA SER A 30 8.43 7.38 20.26
C SER A 30 8.96 7.54 18.83
N GLU A 31 8.42 8.48 18.09
CA GLU A 31 8.87 8.81 16.73
C GLU A 31 10.36 9.17 16.70
N GLU A 32 10.83 9.95 17.69
CA GLU A 32 12.25 10.30 17.78
C GLU A 32 13.13 9.07 18.03
N GLN A 33 12.66 8.07 18.79
CA GLN A 33 13.39 6.82 19.02
C GLN A 33 13.47 5.97 17.76
N VAL A 34 12.39 5.91 16.99
CA VAL A 34 12.36 5.22 15.69
C VAL A 34 13.29 5.91 14.69
N CYS A 35 13.22 7.22 14.56
CA CYS A 35 14.11 7.99 13.70
C CYS A 35 15.58 7.84 14.09
N ALA A 36 15.89 7.91 15.39
CA ALA A 36 17.24 7.73 15.88
C ALA A 36 17.79 6.33 15.59
N LEU A 37 16.97 5.29 15.76
CA LEU A 37 17.31 3.91 15.43
C LEU A 37 17.62 3.74 13.95
N GLU A 38 16.75 4.25 13.09
CA GLU A 38 16.90 4.16 11.64
C GLU A 38 18.15 4.90 11.15
N ASN A 39 18.37 6.11 11.62
CA ASN A 39 19.56 6.89 11.29
C ASN A 39 20.83 6.18 11.74
N TYR A 40 20.85 5.59 12.93
CA TYR A 40 21.98 4.82 13.40
C TYR A 40 22.23 3.58 12.55
N ALA A 41 21.16 2.83 12.22
CA ALA A 41 21.23 1.65 11.37
C ALA A 41 21.69 1.99 9.95
N TYR A 42 21.22 3.08 9.38
CA TYR A 42 21.67 3.59 8.08
C TYR A 42 23.16 3.97 8.10
N THR A 43 23.60 4.69 9.13
CA THR A 43 24.98 5.18 9.25
C THR A 43 25.99 4.05 9.44
N TRP A 44 25.64 3.05 10.24
CA TRP A 44 26.59 2.02 10.67
C TRP A 44 26.38 0.65 10.06
N ALA A 45 25.26 0.42 9.36
CA ALA A 45 24.87 -0.85 8.77
C ALA A 45 25.22 -2.06 9.67
N PRO A 46 24.67 -2.12 10.91
CA PRO A 46 25.09 -3.09 11.91
C PRO A 46 24.81 -4.51 11.44
N THR A 47 25.81 -5.39 11.58
CA THR A 47 25.62 -6.82 11.35
C THR A 47 24.67 -7.44 12.39
N ALA A 48 24.20 -8.66 12.15
CA ALA A 48 23.34 -9.37 13.10
C ALA A 48 23.99 -9.55 14.49
N ALA A 49 25.30 -9.64 14.58
CA ALA A 49 26.03 -9.65 15.85
C ALA A 49 26.03 -8.25 16.51
N ALA A 50 26.33 -7.22 15.73
CA ALA A 50 26.37 -5.84 16.23
C ALA A 50 25.01 -5.33 16.74
N TRP A 51 23.90 -5.84 16.19
CA TRP A 51 22.57 -5.57 16.73
C TRP A 51 22.37 -6.07 18.18
N ARG A 52 23.13 -7.10 18.60
CA ARG A 52 23.06 -7.63 19.97
C ARG A 52 23.97 -6.92 20.94
N GLU A 53 24.86 -6.08 20.42
CA GLU A 53 25.76 -5.24 21.21
C GLU A 53 25.14 -3.87 21.43
N LYS A 54 25.56 -3.19 22.50
CA LYS A 54 25.14 -1.83 22.78
C LYS A 54 25.61 -0.86 21.71
N PHE A 55 24.74 0.05 21.29
CA PHE A 55 25.07 1.10 20.34
C PHE A 55 25.91 2.21 21.01
N GLU A 56 27.21 2.18 20.83
CA GLU A 56 28.16 3.10 21.44
C GLU A 56 28.81 4.07 20.45
N ARG A 57 28.66 3.79 19.13
CA ARG A 57 29.28 4.62 18.09
C ARG A 57 28.58 5.97 17.96
N SER A 58 29.32 6.93 17.38
CA SER A 58 28.79 8.28 17.13
C SER A 58 27.58 8.24 16.18
N PRO A 59 26.46 8.88 16.49
CA PRO A 59 25.33 8.99 15.56
C PRO A 59 25.67 9.81 14.31
N LYS A 60 26.74 10.60 14.32
CA LYS A 60 27.24 11.37 13.16
C LYS A 60 28.07 10.54 12.17
N GLY A 61 28.36 9.28 12.47
CA GLY A 61 29.20 8.44 11.63
C GLY A 61 30.70 8.57 11.95
N PHE A 62 31.54 8.36 10.93
CA PHE A 62 32.98 8.40 11.05
C PHE A 62 33.48 9.84 11.15
N GLY A 63 34.43 10.08 12.03
CA GLY A 63 35.13 11.36 12.21
C GLY A 63 35.29 11.76 13.68
N GLU A 64 36.28 12.61 13.98
CA GLU A 64 36.53 13.20 15.30
C GLU A 64 35.65 14.47 15.46
N GLN A 65 34.35 14.36 15.39
CA GLN A 65 33.46 15.48 15.65
C GLN A 65 33.04 15.48 17.11
N GLU A 66 33.07 16.63 17.73
CA GLU A 66 32.52 16.80 19.07
C GLU A 66 31.03 16.49 19.05
N LEU A 67 30.60 15.61 19.94
CA LEU A 67 29.20 15.25 20.09
C LEU A 67 28.46 16.34 20.87
N THR A 68 27.38 16.81 20.31
CA THR A 68 26.47 17.70 21.03
C THR A 68 25.62 16.90 22.04
N GLU A 69 24.96 17.60 22.97
CA GLU A 69 23.99 16.93 23.86
C GLU A 69 22.85 16.23 23.11
N GLU A 70 22.46 16.79 21.97
CA GLU A 70 21.42 16.16 21.12
C GLU A 70 21.94 14.87 20.48
N ASP A 71 23.17 14.81 20.05
CA ASP A 71 23.78 13.59 19.52
C ASP A 71 23.85 12.48 20.58
N LEU A 72 24.15 12.84 21.82
CA LEU A 72 24.16 11.89 22.93
C LEU A 72 22.75 11.38 23.21
N ARG A 73 21.75 12.27 23.23
CA ARG A 73 20.32 11.88 23.37
C ARG A 73 19.87 10.98 22.22
N ASN A 74 20.25 11.26 20.99
CA ASN A 74 19.88 10.43 19.84
C ASN A 74 20.54 9.05 19.91
N ARG A 75 21.77 8.94 20.40
CA ARG A 75 22.40 7.64 20.65
C ARG A 75 21.65 6.85 21.72
N GLU A 76 21.24 7.49 22.82
CA GLU A 76 20.46 6.86 23.87
C GLU A 76 19.09 6.41 23.39
N ARG A 77 18.42 7.23 22.57
CA ARG A 77 17.15 6.88 21.91
C ARG A 77 17.30 5.65 21.00
N ALA A 78 18.35 5.62 20.17
CA ALA A 78 18.65 4.49 19.30
C ALA A 78 18.94 3.21 20.09
N GLU A 79 19.72 3.32 21.17
CA GLU A 79 20.06 2.19 22.05
C GLU A 79 18.82 1.65 22.77
N TYR A 80 17.95 2.51 23.28
CA TYR A 80 16.70 2.12 23.90
C TYR A 80 15.82 1.32 22.91
N ALA A 81 15.64 1.85 21.70
CA ALA A 81 14.86 1.19 20.66
C ALA A 81 15.47 -0.16 20.27
N ARG A 82 16.80 -0.22 20.08
CA ARG A 82 17.52 -1.46 19.81
C ARG A 82 17.28 -2.50 20.91
N ALA A 83 17.47 -2.12 22.17
CA ALA A 83 17.38 -3.04 23.30
C ALA A 83 15.95 -3.64 23.42
N LEU A 84 14.91 -2.82 23.23
CA LEU A 84 13.52 -3.27 23.23
C LEU A 84 13.26 -4.26 22.12
N LEU A 85 13.62 -3.91 20.87
CA LEU A 85 13.32 -4.73 19.68
C LEU A 85 14.12 -6.02 19.68
N VAL A 86 15.42 -5.96 19.89
CA VAL A 86 16.29 -7.15 19.87
C VAL A 86 15.93 -8.10 20.98
N GLY A 87 15.67 -7.59 22.20
CA GLY A 87 15.26 -8.42 23.32
C GLY A 87 13.97 -9.20 23.06
N ALA A 88 12.94 -8.54 22.52
CA ALA A 88 11.67 -9.16 22.18
C ALA A 88 11.82 -10.18 21.03
N VAL A 89 12.56 -9.81 19.99
CA VAL A 89 12.74 -10.64 18.79
C VAL A 89 13.62 -11.86 19.07
N ASP A 90 14.70 -11.75 19.82
CA ASP A 90 15.53 -12.92 20.19
C ASP A 90 14.76 -13.90 21.09
N ALA A 91 13.93 -13.39 22.02
CA ALA A 91 13.04 -14.22 22.80
C ALA A 91 11.98 -14.94 21.94
N PHE A 92 11.46 -14.27 20.93
CA PHE A 92 10.55 -14.85 19.93
C PHE A 92 11.24 -15.94 19.11
N ARG A 93 12.40 -15.66 18.52
CA ARG A 93 13.17 -16.63 17.72
C ARG A 93 13.50 -17.93 18.48
N ALA A 94 13.76 -17.81 19.77
CA ALA A 94 14.02 -18.98 20.60
C ALA A 94 12.80 -19.90 20.75
N LYS A 95 11.59 -19.35 20.62
CA LYS A 95 10.33 -20.08 20.85
C LYS A 95 9.72 -20.68 19.58
N VAL A 96 10.18 -20.32 18.38
CA VAL A 96 9.54 -20.73 17.11
C VAL A 96 10.32 -21.77 16.32
N ARG A 97 11.35 -22.40 16.92
CA ARG A 97 12.15 -23.41 16.24
C ARG A 97 11.62 -24.81 16.52
N GLY A 98 11.20 -25.52 15.45
CA GLY A 98 10.79 -26.93 15.54
C GLY A 98 9.56 -27.16 16.40
N VAL A 99 8.63 -26.22 16.40
CA VAL A 99 7.41 -26.25 17.20
C VAL A 99 6.17 -26.35 16.30
N ASN A 100 5.01 -26.58 16.90
CA ASN A 100 3.74 -26.63 16.19
C ASN A 100 3.18 -25.23 15.90
N ALA A 101 2.16 -25.13 15.06
CA ALA A 101 1.56 -23.88 14.64
C ALA A 101 0.95 -23.08 15.81
N GLU A 102 0.36 -23.76 16.80
CA GLU A 102 -0.16 -23.11 18.01
C GLU A 102 0.96 -22.40 18.78
N ALA A 103 2.11 -23.03 18.94
CA ALA A 103 3.24 -22.43 19.64
C ALA A 103 3.80 -21.21 18.87
N ILE A 104 3.82 -21.25 17.52
CA ILE A 104 4.24 -20.11 16.70
C ILE A 104 3.24 -18.95 16.90
N SER A 105 1.93 -19.19 16.76
CA SER A 105 0.90 -18.17 16.98
C SER A 105 1.00 -17.51 18.35
N ARG A 106 1.17 -18.35 19.38
CA ARG A 106 1.36 -17.91 20.77
C ARG A 106 2.64 -17.07 20.93
N ALA A 107 3.73 -17.49 20.30
CA ALA A 107 5.01 -16.76 20.35
C ALA A 107 4.91 -15.39 19.68
N VAL A 108 4.22 -15.30 18.52
CA VAL A 108 3.94 -14.02 17.83
C VAL A 108 3.14 -13.10 18.74
N TYR A 109 2.03 -13.60 19.32
CA TYR A 109 1.20 -12.80 20.23
C TYR A 109 2.01 -12.27 21.42
N PHE A 110 2.79 -13.12 22.08
CA PHE A 110 3.60 -12.69 23.23
C PHE A 110 4.71 -11.71 22.83
N CYS A 111 5.29 -11.85 21.64
CA CYS A 111 6.26 -10.88 21.14
C CYS A 111 5.61 -9.51 20.93
N LEU A 112 4.46 -9.45 20.25
CA LEU A 112 3.69 -8.21 20.06
C LEU A 112 3.32 -7.58 21.40
N LYS A 113 2.89 -8.37 22.39
CA LYS A 113 2.58 -7.90 23.73
C LYS A 113 3.82 -7.34 24.44
N THR A 114 4.97 -7.99 24.32
CA THR A 114 6.24 -7.50 24.90
C THR A 114 6.68 -6.19 24.26
N LEU A 115 6.39 -5.98 22.98
CA LEU A 115 6.64 -4.74 22.26
C LEU A 115 5.66 -3.61 22.62
N GLY A 116 4.60 -3.90 23.37
CA GLY A 116 3.56 -2.93 23.74
C GLY A 116 2.51 -2.69 22.66
N ALA A 117 2.31 -3.64 21.75
CA ALA A 117 1.48 -3.44 20.57
C ALA A 117 0.00 -3.18 20.90
N GLU A 118 -0.53 -3.77 21.95
CA GLU A 118 -1.93 -3.60 22.37
C GLU A 118 -2.19 -2.18 22.86
N GLU A 119 -1.30 -1.65 23.69
CA GLU A 119 -1.36 -0.29 24.21
C GLU A 119 -1.16 0.76 23.11
N GLN A 120 -0.21 0.51 22.20
CA GLN A 120 0.04 1.40 21.06
C GLN A 120 -1.15 1.42 20.09
N GLN A 121 -1.73 0.27 19.81
CA GLN A 121 -2.93 0.17 18.98
C GLN A 121 -4.10 0.94 19.62
N ALA A 122 -4.32 0.78 20.91
CA ALA A 122 -5.38 1.51 21.62
C ALA A 122 -5.14 3.04 21.57
N ALA A 123 -3.89 3.47 21.71
CA ALA A 123 -3.52 4.88 21.59
C ALA A 123 -3.74 5.41 20.16
N GLN A 124 -3.37 4.63 19.12
CA GLN A 124 -3.59 4.99 17.72
C GLN A 124 -5.10 5.11 17.41
N VAL A 125 -5.92 4.16 17.82
CA VAL A 125 -7.38 4.21 17.65
C VAL A 125 -7.96 5.46 18.30
N LYS A 126 -7.49 5.82 19.49
CA LYS A 126 -7.91 7.04 20.17
C LYS A 126 -7.50 8.31 19.41
N ALA A 127 -6.29 8.36 18.89
CA ALA A 127 -5.80 9.48 18.08
C ALA A 127 -6.58 9.60 16.76
N ILE A 128 -6.80 8.49 16.05
CA ILE A 128 -7.62 8.45 14.84
C ILE A 128 -9.04 8.93 15.11
N ARG A 129 -9.63 8.51 16.22
CA ARG A 129 -10.98 8.94 16.62
C ARG A 129 -11.06 10.45 16.82
N ALA A 130 -10.03 11.05 17.41
CA ALA A 130 -9.97 12.49 17.64
C ALA A 130 -9.74 13.30 16.35
N GLY A 131 -8.93 12.78 15.41
CA GLY A 131 -8.58 13.49 14.19
C GLY A 131 -9.43 13.15 12.96
N ARG A 132 -9.88 11.89 12.81
CA ARG A 132 -10.57 11.38 11.61
C ARG A 132 -11.98 10.85 11.88
N GLY A 133 -12.41 10.87 13.14
CA GLY A 133 -13.75 10.48 13.54
C GLY A 133 -13.92 9.00 13.90
N ILE A 134 -15.15 8.66 14.31
CA ILE A 134 -15.52 7.31 14.80
C ILE A 134 -15.34 6.22 13.72
N PRO A 135 -15.79 6.40 12.46
CA PRO A 135 -15.70 5.33 11.46
C PRO A 135 -14.26 4.86 11.20
N ALA A 136 -13.33 5.80 11.07
CA ALA A 136 -11.92 5.48 10.85
C ALA A 136 -11.28 4.77 12.07
N ALA A 137 -11.70 5.16 13.27
CA ALA A 137 -11.25 4.51 14.51
C ALA A 137 -11.75 3.07 14.64
N GLU A 138 -13.02 2.83 14.26
CA GLU A 138 -13.59 1.49 14.25
C GLU A 138 -12.95 0.59 13.18
N GLU A 139 -12.59 1.14 12.03
CA GLU A 139 -11.86 0.43 10.99
C GLU A 139 -10.48 -0.01 11.50
N ALA A 140 -9.71 0.90 12.09
CA ALA A 140 -8.41 0.59 12.67
C ALA A 140 -8.49 -0.46 13.81
N ALA A 141 -9.56 -0.42 14.60
CA ALA A 141 -9.80 -1.44 15.63
C ALA A 141 -10.16 -2.80 15.03
N ARG A 142 -10.91 -2.84 13.92
CA ARG A 142 -11.24 -4.08 13.20
C ARG A 142 -10.00 -4.73 12.58
N GLU A 143 -9.09 -3.95 11.99
CA GLU A 143 -7.84 -4.47 11.46
C GLU A 143 -7.04 -5.26 12.50
N TRP A 144 -6.93 -4.71 13.71
CA TRP A 144 -6.27 -5.40 14.82
C TRP A 144 -6.98 -6.71 15.19
N ASN A 145 -8.30 -6.66 15.31
CA ASN A 145 -9.10 -7.83 15.64
C ASN A 145 -9.01 -8.93 14.58
N VAL A 146 -8.94 -8.57 13.29
CA VAL A 146 -8.73 -9.53 12.21
C VAL A 146 -7.36 -10.21 12.37
N VAL A 147 -6.29 -9.47 12.59
CA VAL A 147 -4.95 -10.07 12.77
C VAL A 147 -4.93 -11.00 13.99
N MET A 148 -5.51 -10.60 15.11
CA MET A 148 -5.60 -11.45 16.30
C MET A 148 -6.49 -12.67 16.07
N GLY A 149 -7.59 -12.51 15.33
CA GLY A 149 -8.46 -13.60 14.90
C GLY A 149 -7.73 -14.63 14.05
N LEU A 150 -6.94 -14.16 13.07
CA LEU A 150 -6.13 -15.04 12.19
C LEU A 150 -5.06 -15.81 12.96
N LEU A 151 -4.38 -15.19 13.94
CA LEU A 151 -3.44 -15.89 14.80
C LEU A 151 -4.12 -17.01 15.61
N ASN A 152 -5.33 -16.74 16.09
CA ASN A 152 -6.13 -17.73 16.82
C ASN A 152 -6.65 -18.85 15.88
N GLU A 153 -7.06 -18.50 14.65
CA GLU A 153 -7.50 -19.45 13.64
C GLU A 153 -6.36 -20.37 13.21
N MET A 154 -5.17 -19.83 12.95
CA MET A 154 -3.96 -20.62 12.69
C MET A 154 -3.64 -21.61 13.82
N ALA A 155 -3.75 -21.13 15.07
CA ALA A 155 -3.55 -21.99 16.25
C ALA A 155 -4.61 -23.08 16.35
N HIS A 156 -5.83 -22.82 15.94
CA HIS A 156 -6.95 -23.75 16.07
C HIS A 156 -6.99 -24.78 14.91
N LEU A 157 -6.79 -24.32 13.67
CA LEU A 157 -6.87 -25.16 12.49
C LEU A 157 -5.65 -26.06 12.31
N LEU A 158 -4.47 -25.52 12.54
CA LEU A 158 -3.21 -26.27 12.38
C LEU A 158 -2.75 -26.90 13.70
N GLY A 159 -3.17 -26.35 14.83
CA GLY A 159 -3.01 -26.89 16.18
C GLY A 159 -1.68 -27.51 16.45
N GLU A 160 -1.68 -28.83 16.63
CA GLU A 160 -0.51 -29.63 16.96
C GLU A 160 0.40 -29.96 15.78
N GLN A 161 0.04 -29.56 14.54
CA GLN A 161 0.86 -29.85 13.38
C GLN A 161 2.18 -29.08 13.46
N THR A 162 3.28 -29.80 13.32
CA THR A 162 4.60 -29.21 13.20
C THR A 162 4.74 -28.59 11.82
N VAL A 163 4.94 -27.27 11.78
CA VAL A 163 5.15 -26.51 10.55
C VAL A 163 6.44 -25.72 10.65
N THR A 164 7.08 -25.49 9.55
CA THR A 164 8.21 -24.55 9.48
C THR A 164 7.68 -23.11 9.58
N VAL A 165 8.53 -22.19 10.02
CA VAL A 165 8.15 -20.76 10.05
C VAL A 165 7.81 -20.26 8.65
N ALA A 166 8.43 -20.80 7.60
CA ALA A 166 8.13 -20.45 6.22
C ALA A 166 6.72 -20.88 5.82
N GLU A 167 6.36 -22.13 6.06
CA GLU A 167 5.00 -22.63 5.79
C GLU A 167 3.95 -21.86 6.60
N TYR A 168 4.25 -21.56 7.87
CA TYR A 168 3.38 -20.76 8.71
C TYR A 168 3.15 -19.35 8.13
N GLU A 169 4.22 -18.69 7.67
CA GLU A 169 4.14 -17.35 7.06
C GLU A 169 3.33 -17.37 5.76
N ASP A 170 3.54 -18.35 4.90
CA ASP A 170 2.82 -18.50 3.63
C ASP A 170 1.31 -18.72 3.88
N LEU A 171 0.95 -19.56 4.82
CA LEU A 171 -0.44 -19.82 5.21
C LEU A 171 -1.07 -18.59 5.88
N PHE A 172 -0.37 -17.93 6.79
CA PHE A 172 -0.85 -16.71 7.41
C PHE A 172 -1.06 -15.59 6.37
N GLY A 173 -0.13 -15.45 5.42
CA GLY A 173 -0.24 -14.52 4.31
C GLY A 173 -1.42 -14.83 3.38
N LEU A 174 -1.73 -16.12 3.14
CA LEU A 174 -2.89 -16.53 2.38
C LEU A 174 -4.19 -16.16 3.10
N LEU A 175 -4.29 -16.48 4.38
CA LEU A 175 -5.47 -16.14 5.20
C LEU A 175 -5.66 -14.62 5.29
N LEU A 176 -4.59 -13.86 5.46
CA LEU A 176 -4.66 -12.40 5.50
C LEU A 176 -5.19 -11.81 4.19
N ARG A 177 -4.75 -12.34 3.03
CA ARG A 177 -5.25 -11.90 1.71
C ARG A 177 -6.71 -12.29 1.46
N SER A 178 -7.18 -13.38 2.05
CA SER A 178 -8.57 -13.84 1.94
C SER A 178 -9.51 -13.17 2.94
N SER A 179 -8.96 -12.49 3.95
CA SER A 179 -9.75 -11.77 4.95
C SER A 179 -10.33 -10.49 4.36
N ASP A 180 -11.65 -10.34 4.48
CA ASP A 180 -12.36 -9.12 4.12
C ASP A 180 -12.68 -8.31 5.38
N LEU A 181 -12.27 -7.07 5.43
CA LEU A 181 -12.56 -6.15 6.53
C LEU A 181 -14.03 -5.70 6.56
N GLY A 182 -14.80 -6.04 5.51
CA GLY A 182 -16.22 -5.73 5.42
C GLY A 182 -16.52 -4.25 5.63
N HIS A 183 -16.30 -3.43 4.62
CA HIS A 183 -16.66 -2.02 4.69
C HIS A 183 -18.15 -1.86 4.40
N ILE A 184 -18.93 -1.52 5.41
CA ILE A 184 -20.33 -1.13 5.23
C ILE A 184 -20.33 0.37 4.95
N PRO A 185 -20.74 0.84 3.76
CA PRO A 185 -20.87 2.26 3.47
C PRO A 185 -21.84 2.90 4.48
N GLN A 186 -21.36 3.87 5.26
CA GLN A 186 -22.17 4.47 6.34
C GLN A 186 -22.96 5.69 5.88
N THR A 187 -22.74 6.18 4.67
CA THR A 187 -23.42 7.37 4.16
C THR A 187 -24.16 7.06 2.88
N LEU A 188 -25.44 7.44 2.82
CA LEU A 188 -26.26 7.40 1.60
C LEU A 188 -25.85 8.51 0.62
N ASP A 189 -25.25 9.58 1.13
CA ASP A 189 -24.76 10.73 0.33
C ASP A 189 -23.24 10.59 0.14
N ALA A 190 -22.85 9.67 -0.72
CA ALA A 190 -21.46 9.41 -1.05
C ALA A 190 -21.30 8.99 -2.52
N VAL A 191 -20.16 9.35 -3.10
CA VAL A 191 -19.77 8.82 -4.42
C VAL A 191 -19.36 7.36 -4.25
N VAL A 192 -19.96 6.49 -5.05
CA VAL A 192 -19.65 5.06 -5.03
C VAL A 192 -18.56 4.75 -6.04
N LEU A 193 -17.43 4.23 -5.55
CA LEU A 193 -16.36 3.70 -6.38
C LEU A 193 -16.44 2.17 -6.40
N ALA A 194 -16.60 1.60 -7.58
CA ALA A 194 -16.68 0.15 -7.73
C ALA A 194 -16.15 -0.31 -9.09
N SER A 195 -15.67 -1.55 -9.17
CA SER A 195 -15.42 -2.17 -10.46
C SER A 195 -16.76 -2.52 -11.13
N ALA A 196 -16.81 -2.42 -12.46
CA ALA A 196 -18.05 -2.64 -13.24
C ALA A 196 -18.74 -4.00 -12.93
N GLY A 197 -17.95 -5.05 -12.68
CA GLY A 197 -18.46 -6.38 -12.33
C GLY A 197 -19.04 -6.51 -10.92
N LYS A 198 -18.74 -5.55 -10.02
CA LYS A 198 -19.19 -5.57 -8.61
C LYS A 198 -20.20 -4.47 -8.28
N MET A 199 -20.48 -3.60 -9.23
CA MET A 199 -21.43 -2.50 -9.03
C MET A 199 -22.86 -3.04 -8.85
N ARG A 200 -23.48 -2.67 -7.73
CA ARG A 200 -24.88 -2.99 -7.40
C ARG A 200 -25.60 -1.70 -7.04
N LEU A 201 -25.89 -0.88 -8.03
CA LEU A 201 -26.64 0.37 -7.87
C LEU A 201 -27.90 0.32 -8.73
N ASP A 202 -29.02 0.67 -8.13
CA ASP A 202 -30.27 0.86 -8.85
C ASP A 202 -30.32 2.28 -9.40
N ALA A 203 -30.17 2.41 -10.74
CA ALA A 203 -30.32 3.63 -11.53
C ALA A 203 -29.66 4.89 -10.92
N PRO A 204 -28.32 4.95 -10.80
CA PRO A 204 -27.64 6.17 -10.36
C PRO A 204 -27.89 7.30 -11.36
N ASP A 205 -28.03 8.54 -10.89
CA ASP A 205 -28.24 9.70 -11.74
C ASP A 205 -27.09 9.89 -12.75
N TYR A 206 -25.86 9.78 -12.28
CA TYR A 206 -24.64 9.97 -13.07
C TYR A 206 -23.67 8.82 -12.88
N VAL A 207 -23.03 8.39 -13.96
CA VAL A 207 -21.97 7.35 -13.94
C VAL A 207 -20.74 7.87 -14.68
N PHE A 208 -19.59 7.67 -14.06
CA PHE A 208 -18.28 7.95 -14.64
C PHE A 208 -17.58 6.61 -14.87
N VAL A 209 -17.37 6.25 -16.12
CA VAL A 209 -16.64 5.02 -16.49
C VAL A 209 -15.23 5.42 -16.90
N LEU A 210 -14.24 4.94 -16.14
CA LEU A 210 -12.84 5.25 -16.32
C LEU A 210 -12.09 4.06 -16.93
N GLY A 211 -11.02 4.34 -17.69
CA GLY A 211 -10.14 3.30 -18.20
C GLY A 211 -10.68 2.52 -19.38
N LEU A 212 -11.44 3.15 -20.28
CA LEU A 212 -11.99 2.54 -21.49
C LEU A 212 -10.93 2.40 -22.59
N ALA A 213 -9.79 1.82 -22.25
CA ALA A 213 -8.70 1.54 -23.19
C ALA A 213 -8.81 0.11 -23.75
N GLU A 214 -8.31 -0.07 -24.96
CA GLU A 214 -8.26 -1.38 -25.61
C GLU A 214 -7.45 -2.38 -24.78
N GLY A 215 -8.05 -3.52 -24.49
CA GLY A 215 -7.49 -4.58 -23.65
C GLY A 215 -7.64 -4.38 -22.15
N GLU A 216 -8.07 -3.20 -21.67
CA GLU A 216 -8.30 -2.94 -20.24
C GLU A 216 -9.77 -3.09 -19.84
N PHE A 217 -10.68 -2.38 -20.53
CA PHE A 217 -12.11 -2.52 -20.29
C PHE A 217 -12.94 -2.23 -21.56
N PRO A 218 -13.77 -3.17 -22.03
CA PRO A 218 -13.91 -4.55 -21.52
C PRO A 218 -12.63 -5.36 -21.73
N ALA A 219 -12.22 -6.11 -20.69
CA ALA A 219 -10.99 -6.87 -20.73
C ALA A 219 -11.11 -8.08 -21.66
N ALA A 220 -10.09 -8.32 -22.46
CA ALA A 220 -9.98 -9.59 -23.18
C ALA A 220 -9.59 -10.68 -22.16
N PRO A 221 -10.42 -11.71 -21.94
CA PRO A 221 -10.08 -12.75 -20.97
C PRO A 221 -8.88 -13.55 -21.49
N GLY A 222 -7.76 -13.43 -20.75
CA GLY A 222 -6.57 -14.25 -21.01
C GLY A 222 -6.72 -15.69 -20.54
N GLU A 223 -5.80 -16.55 -20.94
CA GLU A 223 -5.66 -17.89 -20.34
C GLU A 223 -5.21 -17.73 -18.88
N VAL A 224 -6.02 -18.27 -17.96
CA VAL A 224 -5.72 -18.24 -16.53
C VAL A 224 -5.65 -19.65 -15.99
N GLY A 225 -4.51 -19.98 -15.38
CA GLY A 225 -4.30 -21.26 -14.70
C GLY A 225 -3.54 -22.30 -15.54
N LEU A 226 -3.58 -23.54 -15.06
CA LEU A 226 -2.85 -24.68 -15.64
C LEU A 226 -3.54 -25.28 -16.86
N LEU A 227 -4.84 -25.01 -17.08
CA LEU A 227 -5.64 -25.59 -18.15
C LEU A 227 -5.78 -24.58 -19.29
N THR A 228 -5.38 -24.97 -20.49
CA THR A 228 -5.67 -24.24 -21.73
C THR A 228 -7.16 -24.31 -22.07
N HIS A 229 -7.63 -23.50 -23.04
CA HIS A 229 -9.01 -23.60 -23.54
C HIS A 229 -9.31 -25.00 -24.08
N ALA A 230 -8.40 -25.58 -24.84
CA ALA A 230 -8.55 -26.92 -25.40
C ALA A 230 -8.67 -28.00 -24.31
N ASP A 231 -7.91 -27.87 -23.21
CA ASP A 231 -8.01 -28.78 -22.07
C ASP A 231 -9.39 -28.69 -21.40
N ARG A 232 -9.89 -27.45 -21.24
CA ARG A 232 -11.21 -27.20 -20.64
C ARG A 232 -12.33 -27.76 -21.50
N ASP A 233 -12.28 -27.54 -22.80
CA ASP A 233 -13.25 -28.07 -23.75
C ASP A 233 -13.26 -29.60 -23.73
N ALA A 234 -12.07 -30.22 -23.68
CA ALA A 234 -11.96 -31.68 -23.59
C ALA A 234 -12.55 -32.23 -22.27
N LEU A 235 -12.36 -31.53 -21.16
CA LEU A 235 -12.93 -31.89 -19.86
C LEU A 235 -14.44 -31.69 -19.83
N MET A 236 -14.95 -30.61 -20.40
CA MET A 236 -16.40 -30.36 -20.53
C MET A 236 -17.09 -31.40 -21.44
N ALA A 237 -16.43 -31.82 -22.52
CA ALA A 237 -16.90 -32.90 -23.36
C ALA A 237 -17.06 -34.23 -22.59
N GLN A 238 -16.28 -34.44 -21.53
CA GLN A 238 -16.40 -35.55 -20.60
C GLN A 238 -17.41 -35.34 -19.47
N LYS A 239 -18.22 -34.26 -19.55
CA LYS A 239 -19.25 -33.88 -18.56
C LYS A 239 -18.66 -33.47 -17.21
N ILE A 240 -17.40 -33.00 -17.20
CA ILE A 240 -16.80 -32.32 -16.04
C ILE A 240 -17.22 -30.86 -16.12
N ASP A 241 -18.02 -30.42 -15.16
CA ASP A 241 -18.50 -29.03 -15.10
C ASP A 241 -17.37 -28.11 -14.62
N LEU A 242 -16.93 -27.23 -15.51
CA LEU A 242 -15.92 -26.23 -15.24
C LEU A 242 -16.60 -24.85 -15.25
N PRO A 243 -16.76 -24.21 -14.10
CA PRO A 243 -17.61 -23.01 -13.96
C PRO A 243 -17.10 -21.76 -14.68
N ASP A 244 -15.92 -21.75 -15.25
CA ASP A 244 -15.31 -20.54 -15.81
C ASP A 244 -14.69 -20.78 -17.20
N CYS A 245 -15.53 -21.18 -18.18
CA CYS A 245 -15.08 -21.27 -19.57
C CYS A 245 -14.81 -19.87 -20.16
N PHE A 246 -14.00 -19.82 -21.22
CA PHE A 246 -13.60 -18.58 -21.89
C PHE A 246 -14.82 -17.78 -22.36
N GLU A 247 -15.78 -18.42 -23.00
CA GLU A 247 -16.99 -17.78 -23.51
C GLU A 247 -17.79 -17.10 -22.41
N ASN A 248 -17.95 -17.76 -21.26
CA ASN A 248 -18.65 -17.17 -20.12
C ASN A 248 -17.92 -15.94 -19.57
N ARG A 249 -16.59 -15.91 -19.63
CA ARG A 249 -15.80 -14.74 -19.20
C ARG A 249 -15.96 -13.60 -20.17
N VAL A 250 -15.89 -13.85 -21.48
CA VAL A 250 -16.16 -12.84 -22.53
C VAL A 250 -17.55 -12.25 -22.36
N VAL A 251 -18.58 -13.10 -22.24
CA VAL A 251 -19.95 -12.63 -22.05
C VAL A 251 -20.11 -11.84 -20.76
N ARG A 252 -19.46 -12.26 -19.69
CA ARG A 252 -19.49 -11.53 -18.41
C ARG A 252 -18.90 -10.11 -18.54
N GLU A 253 -17.74 -9.98 -19.19
CA GLU A 253 -17.13 -8.67 -19.44
C GLU A 253 -18.02 -7.78 -20.30
N GLN A 254 -18.61 -8.32 -21.37
CA GLN A 254 -19.55 -7.57 -22.21
C GLN A 254 -20.82 -7.16 -21.45
N VAL A 255 -21.34 -8.01 -20.58
CA VAL A 255 -22.48 -7.67 -19.71
C VAL A 255 -22.11 -6.59 -18.69
N CYS A 256 -20.90 -6.64 -18.12
CA CYS A 256 -20.42 -5.60 -17.23
C CYS A 256 -20.27 -4.26 -17.95
N PHE A 257 -19.71 -4.27 -19.16
CA PHE A 257 -19.60 -3.11 -20.02
C PHE A 257 -20.98 -2.52 -20.37
N TYR A 258 -21.91 -3.35 -20.85
CA TYR A 258 -23.27 -2.94 -21.15
C TYR A 258 -23.96 -2.32 -19.92
N LYS A 259 -23.85 -2.95 -18.75
CA LYS A 259 -24.43 -2.44 -17.51
C LYS A 259 -23.83 -1.08 -17.11
N ALA A 260 -22.51 -0.91 -17.24
CA ALA A 260 -21.85 0.36 -16.91
C ALA A 260 -22.36 1.51 -17.81
N LEU A 261 -22.57 1.26 -19.11
CA LEU A 261 -23.07 2.23 -20.04
C LEU A 261 -24.56 2.55 -19.88
N THR A 262 -25.36 1.59 -19.45
CA THR A 262 -26.83 1.72 -19.37
C THR A 262 -27.37 1.99 -17.97
N ALA A 263 -26.52 1.98 -16.95
CA ALA A 263 -26.92 2.22 -15.56
C ALA A 263 -27.38 3.67 -15.28
N PRO A 264 -26.78 4.74 -15.87
CA PRO A 264 -27.12 6.10 -15.48
C PRO A 264 -28.51 6.52 -15.94
N ALA A 265 -29.24 7.22 -15.07
CA ALA A 265 -30.55 7.78 -15.39
C ALA A 265 -30.47 9.14 -16.10
N LYS A 266 -29.45 9.96 -15.83
CA LYS A 266 -29.34 11.35 -16.31
C LYS A 266 -28.10 11.61 -17.18
N GLY A 267 -26.93 11.10 -16.76
CA GLY A 267 -25.69 11.41 -17.48
C GLY A 267 -24.62 10.33 -17.37
N LEU A 268 -23.88 10.17 -18.45
CA LEU A 268 -22.78 9.22 -18.59
C LEU A 268 -21.53 9.98 -19.01
N TRP A 269 -20.46 9.80 -18.27
CA TRP A 269 -19.11 10.26 -18.57
C TRP A 269 -18.21 9.09 -18.87
N LEU A 270 -17.53 9.12 -20.01
CA LEU A 270 -16.64 8.05 -20.47
C LEU A 270 -15.23 8.64 -20.62
N SER A 271 -14.22 7.94 -20.10
CA SER A 271 -12.84 8.39 -20.26
C SER A 271 -11.89 7.24 -20.57
N TRP A 272 -10.87 7.54 -21.33
CA TRP A 272 -9.77 6.63 -21.67
C TRP A 272 -8.45 7.39 -21.70
N PRO A 273 -7.34 6.76 -21.33
CA PRO A 273 -6.03 7.37 -21.41
C PRO A 273 -5.60 7.49 -22.87
N LYS A 274 -4.92 8.60 -23.19
CA LYS A 274 -4.33 8.84 -24.50
C LYS A 274 -2.80 8.92 -24.34
N GLY A 275 -2.09 8.12 -25.12
CA GLY A 275 -0.62 8.07 -25.08
C GLY A 275 -0.08 6.67 -24.86
N GLN A 276 1.23 6.48 -25.00
CA GLN A 276 1.94 5.20 -24.86
C GLN A 276 1.33 4.01 -25.63
N GLY A 277 0.68 4.27 -26.77
CA GLY A 277 0.02 3.23 -27.57
C GLY A 277 -1.37 2.82 -27.09
N GLN A 278 -1.92 3.49 -26.08
CA GLN A 278 -3.28 3.26 -25.60
C GLN A 278 -4.28 3.93 -26.54
N THR A 279 -5.30 3.19 -26.93
CA THR A 279 -6.40 3.62 -27.79
C THR A 279 -7.72 3.35 -27.12
N LEU A 280 -8.77 4.01 -27.61
CA LEU A 280 -10.14 3.73 -27.20
C LEU A 280 -10.46 2.24 -27.44
N CYS A 281 -11.20 1.62 -26.53
CA CYS A 281 -11.65 0.24 -26.72
C CYS A 281 -12.57 0.11 -27.95
N ALA A 282 -12.33 -0.89 -28.78
CA ALA A 282 -13.07 -1.14 -30.02
C ALA A 282 -14.60 -1.30 -29.77
N ALA A 283 -15.00 -1.80 -28.60
CA ALA A 283 -16.40 -1.96 -28.24
C ALA A 283 -17.16 -0.61 -28.13
N LEU A 284 -16.46 0.50 -27.87
CA LEU A 284 -17.05 1.84 -27.73
C LEU A 284 -17.04 2.63 -29.03
N GLU A 285 -16.19 2.30 -30.01
CA GLU A 285 -16.06 3.02 -31.27
C GLU A 285 -17.41 3.25 -31.99
N PRO A 286 -18.27 2.24 -32.16
CA PRO A 286 -19.56 2.45 -32.85
C PRO A 286 -20.48 3.45 -32.12
N LEU A 287 -20.40 3.48 -30.78
CA LEU A 287 -21.21 4.42 -29.98
C LEU A 287 -20.67 5.85 -30.12
N VAL A 288 -19.38 6.04 -30.11
CA VAL A 288 -18.72 7.34 -30.31
C VAL A 288 -19.02 7.86 -31.72
N GLU A 289 -18.94 7.00 -32.74
CA GLU A 289 -19.26 7.37 -34.11
C GLU A 289 -20.74 7.77 -34.27
N ALA A 290 -21.66 7.00 -33.70
CA ALA A 290 -23.09 7.25 -33.79
C ALA A 290 -23.55 8.50 -33.05
N LEU A 291 -22.98 8.79 -31.88
CA LEU A 291 -23.39 9.92 -31.03
C LEU A 291 -22.58 11.17 -31.27
N ALA A 292 -21.39 11.05 -31.89
CA ALA A 292 -20.42 12.12 -32.10
C ALA A 292 -20.29 13.07 -30.88
N PRO A 293 -20.06 12.54 -29.67
CA PRO A 293 -19.98 13.36 -28.46
C PRO A 293 -18.79 14.28 -28.49
N ALA A 294 -18.85 15.40 -27.77
CA ALA A 294 -17.68 16.18 -27.50
C ALA A 294 -16.70 15.36 -26.66
N ALA A 295 -15.48 15.19 -27.13
CA ALA A 295 -14.43 14.45 -26.45
C ALA A 295 -13.25 15.41 -26.15
N PRO A 296 -13.32 16.24 -25.10
CA PRO A 296 -12.21 17.11 -24.73
C PRO A 296 -11.01 16.26 -24.28
N GLU A 297 -9.84 16.66 -24.72
CA GLU A 297 -8.59 16.15 -24.19
C GLU A 297 -8.27 16.92 -22.91
N LEU A 298 -8.13 16.20 -21.81
CA LEU A 298 -7.80 16.77 -20.51
C LEU A 298 -6.32 16.51 -20.22
N GLU A 299 -5.61 17.57 -19.90
CA GLU A 299 -4.26 17.47 -19.35
C GLU A 299 -4.33 17.18 -17.86
N LEU A 300 -3.23 16.64 -17.31
CA LEU A 300 -3.18 16.31 -15.88
C LEU A 300 -3.37 17.55 -14.99
N THR A 301 -2.94 18.71 -15.46
CA THR A 301 -3.11 20.01 -14.79
C THR A 301 -4.56 20.48 -14.71
N ASP A 302 -5.41 20.07 -15.67
CA ASP A 302 -6.84 20.36 -15.64
C ASP A 302 -7.57 19.62 -14.50
N LEU A 303 -6.94 18.56 -13.96
CA LEU A 303 -7.49 17.78 -12.87
C LEU A 303 -7.09 18.33 -11.49
N ALA A 304 -6.16 19.28 -11.43
CA ALA A 304 -5.75 19.91 -10.17
C ALA A 304 -6.82 20.90 -9.68
N ALA A 305 -7.71 20.42 -8.81
CA ALA A 305 -8.83 21.20 -8.29
C ALA A 305 -8.54 21.83 -6.92
N THR A 306 -7.53 21.36 -6.21
CA THR A 306 -7.15 21.84 -4.88
C THR A 306 -5.68 22.26 -4.81
N PRO A 307 -5.28 23.10 -3.84
CA PRO A 307 -3.86 23.40 -3.61
C PRO A 307 -3.00 22.14 -3.36
N ALA A 308 -3.57 21.10 -2.76
CA ALA A 308 -2.88 19.82 -2.55
C ALA A 308 -2.59 19.12 -3.89
N ASP A 309 -3.57 19.05 -4.79
CA ASP A 309 -3.39 18.48 -6.13
C ASP A 309 -2.32 19.26 -6.92
N GLY A 310 -2.32 20.58 -6.82
CA GLY A 310 -1.30 21.44 -7.44
C GLY A 310 0.11 21.17 -6.91
N LEU A 311 0.25 20.95 -5.61
CA LEU A 311 1.54 20.57 -4.97
C LEU A 311 1.98 19.16 -5.42
N ASP A 312 1.05 18.22 -5.53
CA ASP A 312 1.32 16.87 -6.02
C ASP A 312 1.76 16.88 -7.49
N CYS A 313 1.13 17.69 -8.34
CA CYS A 313 1.56 17.91 -9.73
C CYS A 313 2.99 18.47 -9.80
N LEU A 314 3.33 19.45 -8.95
CA LEU A 314 4.66 20.06 -8.94
C LEU A 314 5.75 19.15 -8.38
N GLY A 315 5.40 18.33 -7.37
CA GLY A 315 6.33 17.46 -6.64
C GLY A 315 6.43 16.03 -7.19
N GLY A 316 5.40 15.54 -7.85
CA GLY A 316 5.27 14.15 -8.28
C GLY A 316 6.08 13.73 -9.52
N GLY A 317 6.92 14.63 -10.05
CA GLY A 317 7.72 14.31 -11.26
C GLY A 317 6.90 14.19 -12.54
N TRP A 318 5.70 14.75 -12.56
CA TRP A 318 4.87 14.80 -13.76
C TRP A 318 5.55 15.60 -14.87
N PRO A 319 5.38 15.23 -16.15
CA PRO A 319 6.03 15.90 -17.27
C PRO A 319 5.36 17.24 -17.57
N LEU A 320 5.46 18.18 -16.62
CA LEU A 320 4.95 19.54 -16.79
C LEU A 320 5.90 20.36 -17.66
N THR A 321 5.33 21.12 -18.57
CA THR A 321 6.05 22.19 -19.27
C THR A 321 6.45 23.30 -18.31
N GLU A 322 7.43 24.11 -18.67
CA GLU A 322 7.81 25.27 -17.84
C GLU A 322 6.65 26.25 -17.64
N THR A 323 5.79 26.39 -18.64
CA THR A 323 4.61 27.28 -18.58
C THR A 323 3.57 26.76 -17.61
N GLU A 324 3.27 25.47 -17.64
CA GLU A 324 2.33 24.83 -16.70
C GLU A 324 2.86 24.87 -15.26
N ARG A 325 4.14 24.60 -15.09
CA ARG A 325 4.80 24.72 -13.78
C ARG A 325 4.72 26.13 -13.22
N ALA A 326 4.96 27.14 -14.06
CA ALA A 326 4.85 28.54 -13.67
C ALA A 326 3.40 28.91 -13.31
N SER A 327 2.43 28.49 -14.12
CA SER A 327 1.00 28.73 -13.89
C SER A 327 0.49 28.08 -12.60
N LEU A 328 0.85 26.82 -12.34
CA LEU A 328 0.51 26.15 -11.08
C LEU A 328 1.18 26.81 -9.87
N THR A 329 2.42 27.23 -10.02
CA THR A 329 3.15 27.93 -8.94
C THR A 329 2.50 29.26 -8.63
N GLU A 330 2.07 30.01 -9.65
CA GLU A 330 1.36 31.28 -9.51
C GLU A 330 -0.03 31.07 -8.89
N ALA A 331 -0.78 30.06 -9.33
CA ALA A 331 -2.10 29.74 -8.79
C ALA A 331 -2.07 29.34 -7.30
N LEU A 332 -0.97 28.73 -6.86
CA LEU A 332 -0.76 28.38 -5.45
C LEU A 332 -0.30 29.57 -4.58
N HIS A 333 0.04 30.68 -5.22
CA HIS A 333 0.48 31.89 -4.54
C HIS A 333 -0.68 32.88 -4.41
N THR A 334 -1.45 32.79 -3.33
CA THR A 334 -2.53 33.72 -3.05
C THR A 334 -1.96 35.02 -2.47
N PRO A 335 -2.16 36.19 -3.10
CA PRO A 335 -1.66 37.43 -2.57
C PRO A 335 -2.26 37.74 -1.19
N GLY A 336 -1.40 37.90 -0.19
CA GLY A 336 -1.78 38.22 1.20
C GLY A 336 -1.90 37.02 2.13
N GLU A 337 -1.77 35.79 1.64
CA GLU A 337 -1.67 34.59 2.46
C GLU A 337 -0.21 34.10 2.56
N THR A 338 0.09 33.40 3.65
CA THR A 338 1.40 32.76 3.84
C THR A 338 1.56 31.64 2.80
N GLU A 339 2.67 31.65 2.09
CA GLU A 339 2.98 30.61 1.10
C GLU A 339 2.78 29.21 1.69
N PRO A 340 2.07 28.28 1.01
CA PRO A 340 1.91 26.92 1.52
C PRO A 340 3.26 26.29 1.84
N GLN A 341 3.39 25.67 3.01
CA GLN A 341 4.66 25.08 3.48
C GLN A 341 5.24 24.09 2.46
N GLY A 342 4.37 23.34 1.77
CA GLY A 342 4.76 22.42 0.71
C GLY A 342 5.43 23.12 -0.48
N LEU A 343 4.96 24.27 -0.90
CA LEU A 343 5.54 25.04 -2.01
C LEU A 343 6.92 25.60 -1.64
N ALA A 344 7.07 26.11 -0.42
CA ALA A 344 8.35 26.56 0.10
C ALA A 344 9.38 25.41 0.20
N LEU A 345 8.92 24.21 0.56
CA LEU A 345 9.77 23.02 0.58
C LEU A 345 10.20 22.60 -0.83
N LEU A 346 9.28 22.55 -1.79
CA LEU A 346 9.58 22.21 -3.18
C LEU A 346 10.58 23.18 -3.81
N ARG A 347 10.46 24.48 -3.54
CA ARG A 347 11.45 25.47 -4.00
C ARG A 347 12.84 25.20 -3.41
N ARG A 348 12.94 24.92 -2.10
CA ARG A 348 14.22 24.56 -1.45
C ARG A 348 14.82 23.31 -2.07
N MET A 349 14.01 22.29 -2.34
CA MET A 349 14.47 21.05 -3.00
C MET A 349 14.97 21.33 -4.42
N ALA A 350 14.26 22.16 -5.20
CA ALA A 350 14.69 22.54 -6.54
C ALA A 350 16.01 23.32 -6.54
N ASP A 351 16.23 24.19 -5.55
CA ASP A 351 17.46 24.97 -5.40
C ASP A 351 18.66 24.11 -4.93
N THR A 352 18.38 23.02 -4.18
CA THR A 352 19.40 22.12 -3.62
C THR A 352 19.64 20.86 -4.44
N ALA A 353 18.72 20.52 -5.36
CA ALA A 353 18.86 19.34 -6.21
C ALA A 353 20.10 19.49 -7.11
N PRO A 354 21.03 18.51 -7.13
CA PRO A 354 22.08 18.50 -8.13
C PRO A 354 21.40 18.46 -9.50
N ARG A 355 21.84 19.33 -10.42
CA ARG A 355 21.32 19.37 -11.79
C ARG A 355 21.32 17.93 -12.33
N PRO A 356 20.21 17.44 -12.91
CA PRO A 356 20.15 16.08 -13.39
C PRO A 356 21.30 15.83 -14.36
N VAL A 357 22.22 14.96 -13.98
CA VAL A 357 23.21 14.42 -14.91
C VAL A 357 22.41 13.62 -15.92
N SER A 358 22.44 14.02 -17.17
CA SER A 358 21.69 13.34 -18.22
C SER A 358 22.11 11.86 -18.26
N TYR A 359 21.21 10.97 -17.94
CA TYR A 359 21.40 9.52 -18.00
C TYR A 359 21.41 8.99 -19.46
N THR A 360 22.08 9.68 -20.37
CA THR A 360 22.21 9.23 -21.77
C THR A 360 23.20 8.07 -21.95
N HIS A 361 23.89 7.60 -20.90
CA HIS A 361 24.92 6.56 -21.02
C HIS A 361 24.64 5.23 -20.31
N LEU A 362 23.43 4.97 -19.79
CA LEU A 362 23.08 3.69 -19.14
C LEU A 362 22.14 2.81 -19.96
N ARG A 363 22.17 2.92 -21.30
CA ARG A 363 21.54 1.94 -22.22
C ARG A 363 22.57 1.37 -23.20
N ALA A 364 23.61 0.77 -22.68
CA ALA A 364 24.46 -0.14 -23.45
C ALA A 364 25.20 -1.04 -22.45
N HIS A 365 24.58 -2.12 -22.07
CA HIS A 365 25.18 -3.45 -21.87
C HIS A 365 24.10 -4.41 -21.40
#